data_79a01e9e65e72c0184d7ef9e49ba7240
#
_entry.id   79a01e9e65e72c0184d7ef9e49ba7240
#
_cell.length_a   1.000
_cell.length_b   1.000
_cell.length_c   1.000
_cell.angle_alpha   90.00
_cell.angle_beta   90.00
_cell.angle_gamma   90.00
#
_symmetry.space_group_name_H-M   'P 1'
#
loop_
_entity.id
_entity.type
_entity.pdbx_description
1 polymer ?
#
loop_
_entity_poly.entity_id
_entity_poly.type
_entity_poly.pdbx_seq_one_letter_code
_entity_poly.pdbx_strand_id
1 'polypeptide(L)'
;MIQAFDVNISQAALDDLDYRLRNTRWPLDIHNDDWRYGFNAKYLKALTNSWLNDFDWRVIERQINQFDHYRVELEGDPLHFLHYRSPEQGAKPLLLTAGWPSTFWDMHKVIEPLANPRKFGGKASDAFDVVVPSLPGFGFSTPVKKDYSPTIA
;
A
#
# COMPACT_ATOMS: atom_id res chain seq x y z
N MET A 1 14.07 -3.10 -18.01
CA MET A 1 14.21 -1.62 -18.02
C MET A 1 13.25 -1.06 -16.98
N ILE A 2 13.69 -0.07 -16.18
CA ILE A 2 12.81 0.60 -15.19
C ILE A 2 11.91 1.59 -15.94
N GLN A 3 10.61 1.57 -15.66
CA GLN A 3 9.60 2.42 -16.26
C GLN A 3 8.86 3.19 -15.16
N ALA A 4 8.52 4.46 -15.42
CA ALA A 4 7.63 5.21 -14.56
C ALA A 4 6.25 4.54 -14.53
N PHE A 5 5.60 4.60 -13.38
CA PHE A 5 4.30 3.97 -13.16
C PHE A 5 3.40 4.91 -12.38
N ASP A 6 2.18 5.11 -12.86
CA ASP A 6 1.15 5.87 -12.16
C ASP A 6 0.05 4.91 -11.68
N VAL A 7 -0.37 5.10 -10.44
CA VAL A 7 -1.52 4.38 -9.90
C VAL A 7 -2.79 4.95 -10.51
N ASN A 8 -3.48 4.14 -11.28
CA ASN A 8 -4.73 4.52 -11.95
C ASN A 8 -5.70 3.34 -11.94
N ILE A 9 -6.53 3.27 -10.92
CA ILE A 9 -7.55 2.22 -10.80
C ILE A 9 -8.73 2.57 -11.71
N SER A 10 -9.12 1.62 -12.55
CA SER A 10 -10.23 1.85 -13.48
C SER A 10 -11.54 2.13 -12.74
N GLN A 11 -12.41 2.97 -13.33
CA GLN A 11 -13.71 3.23 -12.75
C GLN A 11 -14.53 1.95 -12.60
N ALA A 12 -14.45 1.04 -13.57
CA ALA A 12 -15.12 -0.26 -13.51
C ALA A 12 -14.71 -1.10 -12.28
N ALA A 13 -13.44 -1.04 -11.85
CA ALA A 13 -13.00 -1.73 -10.64
C ALA A 13 -13.57 -1.09 -9.36
N LEU A 14 -13.69 0.23 -9.34
CA LEU A 14 -14.31 0.96 -8.22
C LEU A 14 -15.82 0.70 -8.17
N ASP A 15 -16.49 0.67 -9.32
CA ASP A 15 -17.92 0.36 -9.41
C ASP A 15 -18.21 -1.09 -8.96
N ASP A 16 -17.34 -2.05 -9.32
CA ASP A 16 -17.45 -3.44 -8.85
C ASP A 16 -17.25 -3.54 -7.34
N LEU A 17 -16.29 -2.79 -6.77
CA LEU A 17 -16.10 -2.71 -5.31
C LEU A 17 -17.36 -2.16 -4.63
N ASP A 18 -17.90 -1.04 -5.11
CA ASP A 18 -19.12 -0.43 -4.57
C ASP A 18 -20.31 -1.40 -4.63
N TYR A 19 -20.48 -2.07 -5.76
CA TYR A 19 -21.50 -3.11 -5.92
C TYR A 19 -21.36 -4.25 -4.89
N ARG A 20 -20.14 -4.76 -4.69
CA ARG A 20 -19.87 -5.84 -3.73
C ARG A 20 -20.12 -5.41 -2.29
N LEU A 21 -19.70 -4.20 -1.92
CA LEU A 21 -19.93 -3.65 -0.58
C LEU A 21 -21.44 -3.52 -0.29
N ARG A 22 -22.23 -2.99 -1.25
CA ARG A 22 -23.70 -2.87 -1.12
C ARG A 22 -24.39 -4.22 -1.02
N ASN A 23 -23.86 -5.25 -1.70
CA ASN A 23 -24.44 -6.59 -1.74
C ASN A 23 -23.74 -7.57 -0.78
N THR A 24 -23.07 -7.08 0.26
CA THR A 24 -22.40 -7.90 1.26
C THR A 24 -23.41 -8.80 1.97
N ARG A 25 -23.17 -10.10 1.95
CA ARG A 25 -23.94 -11.08 2.71
C ARG A 25 -23.38 -11.19 4.13
N TRP A 26 -24.14 -10.69 5.07
CA TRP A 26 -23.75 -10.68 6.47
C TRP A 26 -23.98 -12.03 7.12
N PRO A 27 -23.00 -12.60 7.83
CA PRO A 27 -23.21 -13.80 8.65
C PRO A 27 -24.07 -13.45 9.86
N LEU A 28 -24.67 -14.47 10.44
CA LEU A 28 -25.30 -14.34 11.76
C LEU A 28 -24.20 -14.07 12.80
N ASP A 29 -24.44 -13.07 13.65
CA ASP A 29 -23.54 -12.67 14.73
C ASP A 29 -24.34 -12.69 16.04
N ILE A 30 -24.35 -13.87 16.69
CA ILE A 30 -25.18 -14.11 17.86
C ILE A 30 -24.38 -13.76 19.12
N HIS A 31 -24.89 -12.79 19.89
CA HIS A 31 -24.33 -12.38 21.19
C HIS A 31 -22.85 -11.97 21.15
N ASN A 32 -22.39 -11.32 20.05
CA ASN A 32 -21.02 -10.82 19.91
C ASN A 32 -20.90 -9.30 20.18
N ASP A 33 -21.57 -8.80 21.19
CA ASP A 33 -21.54 -7.38 21.51
C ASP A 33 -20.22 -6.93 22.13
N ASP A 34 -19.50 -7.86 22.74
CA ASP A 34 -18.22 -7.64 23.42
C ASP A 34 -16.98 -8.11 22.63
N TRP A 35 -17.14 -8.40 21.34
CA TRP A 35 -16.06 -8.83 20.43
C TRP A 35 -15.41 -10.18 20.75
N ARG A 36 -15.96 -10.97 21.69
CA ARG A 36 -15.36 -12.25 22.13
C ARG A 36 -15.20 -13.28 21.02
N TYR A 37 -15.99 -13.17 19.96
CA TYR A 37 -15.96 -14.07 18.81
C TYR A 37 -15.33 -13.44 17.56
N GLY A 38 -14.61 -12.34 17.70
CA GLY A 38 -14.03 -11.59 16.61
C GLY A 38 -14.81 -10.32 16.27
N PHE A 39 -14.76 -9.89 15.01
CA PHE A 39 -15.42 -8.64 14.59
C PHE A 39 -16.92 -8.66 14.90
N ASN A 40 -17.36 -7.65 15.63
CA ASN A 40 -18.77 -7.39 15.88
C ASN A 40 -19.48 -6.97 14.57
N ALA A 41 -20.57 -7.64 14.20
CA ALA A 41 -21.26 -7.39 12.94
C ALA A 41 -21.86 -5.98 12.84
N LYS A 42 -22.31 -5.40 13.96
CA LYS A 42 -22.82 -4.02 14.00
C LYS A 42 -21.73 -3.03 13.63
N TYR A 43 -20.54 -3.20 14.21
CA TYR A 43 -19.38 -2.36 13.89
C TYR A 43 -18.95 -2.53 12.43
N LEU A 44 -18.89 -3.76 11.93
CA LEU A 44 -18.47 -4.05 10.56
C LEU A 44 -19.46 -3.46 9.53
N LYS A 45 -20.76 -3.50 9.82
CA LYS A 45 -21.78 -2.84 8.99
C LYS A 45 -21.60 -1.31 8.97
N ALA A 46 -21.33 -0.70 10.12
CA ALA A 46 -21.05 0.73 10.20
C ALA A 46 -19.79 1.11 9.41
N LEU A 47 -18.72 0.33 9.53
CA LEU A 47 -17.48 0.53 8.78
C LEU A 47 -17.71 0.40 7.27
N THR A 48 -18.46 -0.62 6.82
CA THR A 48 -18.81 -0.80 5.41
C THR A 48 -19.63 0.37 4.89
N ASN A 49 -20.57 0.90 5.69
CA ASN A 49 -21.36 2.07 5.31
C ASN A 49 -20.48 3.32 5.18
N SER A 50 -19.54 3.54 6.09
CA SER A 50 -18.57 4.64 5.99
C SER A 50 -17.66 4.47 4.77
N TRP A 51 -17.22 3.25 4.46
CA TRP A 51 -16.46 2.99 3.24
C TRP A 51 -17.24 3.35 1.97
N LEU A 52 -18.53 3.03 1.92
CA LEU A 52 -19.40 3.32 0.78
C LEU A 52 -19.68 4.81 0.59
N ASN A 53 -19.82 5.58 1.68
CA ASN A 53 -20.40 6.92 1.62
C ASN A 53 -19.41 8.03 1.95
N ASP A 54 -18.35 7.73 2.74
CA ASP A 54 -17.44 8.74 3.26
C ASP A 54 -16.01 8.60 2.68
N PHE A 55 -15.66 7.44 2.12
CA PHE A 55 -14.35 7.17 1.58
C PHE A 55 -14.28 7.44 0.07
N ASP A 56 -13.35 8.31 -0.35
CA ASP A 56 -13.07 8.59 -1.76
C ASP A 56 -11.70 8.03 -2.15
N TRP A 57 -11.70 6.93 -2.92
CA TRP A 57 -10.48 6.35 -3.46
C TRP A 57 -9.65 7.37 -4.26
N ARG A 58 -10.29 8.25 -5.04
CA ARG A 58 -9.56 9.22 -5.88
C ARG A 58 -8.74 10.20 -5.06
N VAL A 59 -9.14 10.50 -3.82
CA VAL A 59 -8.33 11.30 -2.89
C VAL A 59 -7.06 10.54 -2.52
N ILE A 60 -7.19 9.26 -2.17
CA ILE A 60 -6.05 8.41 -1.78
C ILE A 60 -5.13 8.16 -2.99
N GLU A 61 -5.68 7.88 -4.16
CA GLU A 61 -4.92 7.68 -5.40
C GLU A 61 -4.06 8.91 -5.75
N ARG A 62 -4.60 10.11 -5.59
CA ARG A 62 -3.82 11.35 -5.75
C ARG A 62 -2.71 11.49 -4.71
N GLN A 63 -2.94 11.08 -3.47
CA GLN A 63 -1.89 11.08 -2.43
C GLN A 63 -0.79 10.06 -2.74
N ILE A 64 -1.16 8.88 -3.19
CA ILE A 64 -0.21 7.84 -3.62
C ILE A 64 0.66 8.39 -4.76
N ASN A 65 0.06 9.00 -5.78
CA ASN A 65 0.75 9.54 -6.94
C ASN A 65 1.56 10.83 -6.67
N GLN A 66 1.61 11.32 -5.43
CA GLN A 66 2.59 12.33 -5.02
C GLN A 66 4.01 11.78 -4.87
N PHE A 67 4.14 10.47 -4.82
CA PHE A 67 5.43 9.78 -4.80
C PHE A 67 5.77 9.27 -6.20
N ASP A 68 7.07 9.18 -6.50
CA ASP A 68 7.55 8.59 -7.76
C ASP A 68 7.45 7.07 -7.69
N HIS A 69 6.63 6.49 -8.54
CA HIS A 69 6.46 5.05 -8.67
C HIS A 69 7.12 4.53 -9.93
N TYR A 70 7.62 3.31 -9.83
CA TYR A 70 8.31 2.64 -10.92
C TYR A 70 7.89 1.17 -11.01
N ARG A 71 8.03 0.63 -12.21
CA ARG A 71 7.96 -0.80 -12.48
C ARG A 71 9.22 -1.29 -13.18
N VAL A 72 9.65 -2.49 -12.84
CA VAL A 72 10.72 -3.20 -13.52
C VAL A 72 10.31 -4.66 -13.67
N GLU A 73 10.72 -5.29 -14.75
CA GLU A 73 10.61 -6.75 -14.88
C GLU A 73 11.84 -7.38 -14.24
N LEU A 74 11.62 -8.19 -13.22
CA LEU A 74 12.66 -8.93 -12.51
C LEU A 74 12.38 -10.42 -12.70
N GLU A 75 13.29 -11.11 -13.38
CA GLU A 75 13.18 -12.54 -13.68
C GLU A 75 11.87 -12.98 -14.35
N GLY A 76 11.23 -12.07 -15.10
CA GLY A 76 9.98 -12.31 -15.82
C GLY A 76 8.70 -11.87 -15.08
N ASP A 77 8.80 -11.42 -13.82
CA ASP A 77 7.68 -10.89 -13.06
C ASP A 77 7.76 -9.38 -12.88
N PRO A 78 6.61 -8.68 -12.87
CA PRO A 78 6.59 -7.26 -12.62
C PRO A 78 6.91 -6.98 -11.15
N LEU A 79 7.86 -6.11 -10.89
CA LEU A 79 8.14 -5.56 -9.57
C LEU A 79 7.83 -4.07 -9.59
N HIS A 80 6.88 -3.66 -8.77
CA HIS A 80 6.56 -2.27 -8.49
C HIS A 80 7.36 -1.81 -7.27
N PHE A 81 7.83 -0.55 -7.31
CA PHE A 81 8.43 0.10 -6.16
C PHE A 81 8.22 1.61 -6.22
N LEU A 82 8.17 2.22 -5.06
CA LEU A 82 8.27 3.64 -4.85
C LEU A 82 9.73 4.00 -4.60
N HIS A 83 10.22 5.11 -5.17
CA HIS A 83 11.54 5.63 -4.93
C HIS A 83 11.48 7.11 -4.60
N TYR A 84 11.79 7.47 -3.37
CA TYR A 84 11.87 8.86 -2.93
C TYR A 84 13.34 9.24 -2.74
N ARG A 85 13.82 10.10 -3.65
CA ARG A 85 15.20 10.60 -3.61
C ARG A 85 15.31 11.70 -2.58
N SER A 86 16.34 11.60 -1.74
CA SER A 86 16.67 12.64 -0.79
C SER A 86 17.15 13.91 -1.50
N PRO A 87 16.76 15.11 -1.04
CA PRO A 87 17.37 16.35 -1.46
C PRO A 87 18.78 16.56 -0.87
N GLU A 88 19.20 15.72 0.08
CA GLU A 88 20.48 15.85 0.77
C GLU A 88 21.59 15.11 0.04
N GLN A 89 22.74 15.78 -0.11
CA GLN A 89 23.92 15.14 -0.71
C GLN A 89 24.47 14.04 0.22
N GLY A 90 24.80 12.90 -0.36
CA GLY A 90 25.38 11.77 0.38
C GLY A 90 24.35 10.96 1.17
N ALA A 91 23.06 11.11 0.86
CA ALA A 91 22.01 10.25 1.40
C ALA A 91 22.33 8.76 1.15
N LYS A 92 22.05 7.93 2.15
CA LYS A 92 22.31 6.49 2.08
C LYS A 92 21.11 5.76 1.47
N PRO A 93 21.30 4.74 0.64
CA PRO A 93 20.18 3.95 0.16
C PRO A 93 19.52 3.16 1.30
N LEU A 94 18.19 3.21 1.35
CA LEU A 94 17.38 2.49 2.33
C LEU A 94 16.24 1.74 1.64
N LEU A 95 16.18 0.44 1.85
CA LEU A 95 15.07 -0.41 1.42
C LEU A 95 14.11 -0.64 2.58
N LEU A 96 12.85 -0.21 2.43
CA LEU A 96 11.77 -0.46 3.39
C LEU A 96 10.80 -1.48 2.82
N THR A 97 10.68 -2.63 3.46
CA THR A 97 9.75 -3.68 3.06
C THR A 97 8.61 -3.80 4.06
N ALA A 98 7.38 -3.86 3.55
CA ALA A 98 6.21 -4.16 4.38
C ALA A 98 6.07 -5.68 4.52
N GLY A 99 5.63 -6.14 5.72
CA GLY A 99 5.22 -7.52 5.97
C GLY A 99 3.74 -7.74 5.66
N TRP A 100 3.32 -9.00 5.53
CA TRP A 100 1.90 -9.33 5.40
C TRP A 100 1.13 -8.96 6.67
N PRO A 101 -0.08 -8.38 6.58
CA PRO A 101 -0.89 -8.06 5.41
C PRO A 101 -0.71 -6.62 4.88
N SER A 102 0.37 -5.97 5.22
CA SER A 102 0.68 -4.58 4.88
C SER A 102 1.09 -4.41 3.41
N THR A 103 1.11 -3.14 2.96
CA THR A 103 1.56 -2.75 1.62
C THR A 103 2.62 -1.65 1.68
N PHE A 104 3.18 -1.26 0.55
CA PHE A 104 4.09 -0.12 0.44
C PHE A 104 3.49 1.16 1.04
N TRP A 105 2.16 1.30 1.03
CA TRP A 105 1.46 2.49 1.50
C TRP A 105 1.56 2.70 3.02
N ASP A 106 1.80 1.65 3.79
CA ASP A 106 2.01 1.78 5.24
C ASP A 106 3.25 2.61 5.59
N MET A 107 4.19 2.72 4.65
CA MET A 107 5.43 3.50 4.82
C MET A 107 5.28 4.99 4.48
N HIS A 108 4.14 5.45 3.92
CA HIS A 108 3.98 6.80 3.37
C HIS A 108 4.30 7.94 4.36
N LYS A 109 4.05 7.74 5.66
CA LYS A 109 4.30 8.76 6.68
C LYS A 109 5.76 8.84 7.13
N VAL A 110 6.57 7.82 6.88
CA VAL A 110 7.98 7.79 7.30
C VAL A 110 8.95 8.09 6.16
N ILE A 111 8.52 8.01 4.92
CA ILE A 111 9.36 8.21 3.73
C ILE A 111 9.98 9.61 3.74
N GLU A 112 9.16 10.67 3.80
CA GLU A 112 9.66 12.03 3.77
C GLU A 112 10.54 12.39 4.98
N PRO A 113 10.20 12.04 6.23
CA PRO A 113 11.08 12.23 7.39
C PRO A 113 12.45 11.56 7.25
N LEU A 114 12.50 10.37 6.64
CA LEU A 114 13.76 9.66 6.41
C LEU A 114 14.58 10.28 5.27
N ALA A 115 13.92 10.76 4.22
CA ALA A 115 14.61 11.32 3.06
C ALA A 115 14.99 12.80 3.25
N ASN A 116 14.22 13.56 4.01
CA ASN A 116 14.45 14.98 4.28
C ASN A 116 14.43 15.28 5.79
N PRO A 117 15.36 14.72 6.57
CA PRO A 117 15.33 14.83 8.04
C PRO A 117 15.41 16.28 8.53
N ARG A 118 16.05 17.19 7.79
CA ARG A 118 16.12 18.60 8.20
C ARG A 118 14.76 19.28 8.30
N LYS A 119 13.81 18.90 7.47
CA LYS A 119 12.42 19.40 7.54
C LYS A 119 11.72 18.99 8.85
N PHE A 120 12.21 17.92 9.49
CA PHE A 120 11.66 17.33 10.71
C PHE A 120 12.58 17.46 11.94
N GLY A 121 13.57 18.37 11.91
CA GLY A 121 14.46 18.66 13.04
C GLY A 121 15.71 17.76 13.13
N GLY A 122 15.93 16.88 12.14
CA GLY A 122 17.12 16.03 12.04
C GLY A 122 18.29 16.72 11.31
N LYS A 123 19.31 15.93 10.95
CA LYS A 123 20.52 16.40 10.28
C LYS A 123 20.58 15.84 8.84
N ALA A 124 21.25 16.57 7.93
CA ALA A 124 21.49 16.09 6.55
C ALA A 124 22.20 14.74 6.50
N SER A 125 23.11 14.48 7.47
CA SER A 125 23.85 13.20 7.57
C SER A 125 22.96 11.99 7.85
N ASP A 126 21.73 12.22 8.29
CA ASP A 126 20.77 11.16 8.66
C ASP A 126 19.82 10.83 7.51
N ALA A 127 20.04 11.44 6.33
CA ALA A 127 19.18 11.32 5.17
C ALA A 127 19.36 9.98 4.43
N PHE A 128 18.25 9.50 3.87
CA PHE A 128 18.21 8.28 3.06
C PHE A 128 17.53 8.51 1.71
N ASP A 129 18.05 7.86 0.67
CA ASP A 129 17.31 7.57 -0.57
C ASP A 129 16.42 6.36 -0.30
N VAL A 130 15.10 6.57 -0.24
CA VAL A 130 14.16 5.54 0.24
C VAL A 130 13.53 4.81 -0.93
N VAL A 131 13.65 3.48 -0.94
CA VAL A 131 12.97 2.59 -1.88
C VAL A 131 12.00 1.69 -1.12
N VAL A 132 10.73 1.66 -1.59
CA VAL A 132 9.68 0.84 -0.97
C VAL A 132 9.06 -0.08 -2.02
N PRO A 133 9.46 -1.34 -2.10
CA PRO A 133 8.91 -2.28 -3.07
C PRO A 133 7.55 -2.82 -2.62
N SER A 134 6.72 -3.16 -3.59
CA SER A 134 5.66 -4.15 -3.41
C SER A 134 6.25 -5.53 -3.62
N LEU A 135 6.14 -6.41 -2.64
CA LEU A 135 6.62 -7.79 -2.79
C LEU A 135 5.89 -8.50 -3.95
N PRO A 136 6.51 -9.50 -4.62
CA PRO A 136 5.85 -10.25 -5.68
C PRO A 136 4.49 -10.80 -5.26
N GLY A 137 3.45 -10.54 -6.05
CA GLY A 137 2.06 -10.91 -5.74
C GLY A 137 1.29 -9.91 -4.88
N PHE A 138 1.94 -8.84 -4.39
CA PHE A 138 1.30 -7.81 -3.55
C PHE A 138 1.27 -6.45 -4.26
N GLY A 139 0.33 -5.61 -3.85
CA GLY A 139 0.17 -4.26 -4.38
C GLY A 139 0.13 -4.24 -5.91
N PHE A 140 1.06 -3.52 -6.52
CA PHE A 140 1.16 -3.40 -7.97
C PHE A 140 2.23 -4.31 -8.60
N SER A 141 2.81 -5.24 -7.84
CA SER A 141 3.71 -6.30 -8.32
C SER A 141 2.93 -7.54 -8.77
N THR A 142 1.92 -7.35 -9.61
CA THR A 142 1.00 -8.37 -10.12
C THR A 142 0.84 -8.24 -11.64
N PRO A 143 0.42 -9.31 -12.36
CA PRO A 143 0.31 -10.70 -11.92
C PRO A 143 1.68 -11.38 -11.76
N VAL A 144 1.78 -12.32 -10.83
CA VAL A 144 2.96 -13.18 -10.67
C VAL A 144 2.84 -14.34 -11.65
N LYS A 145 3.91 -14.63 -12.36
CA LYS A 145 3.98 -15.71 -13.36
C LYS A 145 4.75 -16.93 -12.85
N LYS A 146 5.59 -16.74 -11.83
CA LYS A 146 6.40 -17.80 -11.23
C LYS A 146 5.79 -18.31 -9.93
N ASP A 147 6.06 -19.57 -9.63
CA ASP A 147 5.78 -20.15 -8.33
C ASP A 147 6.88 -19.72 -7.34
N TYR A 148 6.52 -18.82 -6.45
CA TYR A 148 7.35 -18.41 -5.32
C TYR A 148 7.05 -19.30 -4.11
N SER A 149 7.29 -20.60 -4.25
CA SER A 149 7.28 -21.47 -3.08
C SER A 149 8.41 -21.05 -2.15
N PRO A 150 8.13 -20.68 -0.89
CA PRO A 150 9.20 -20.37 0.05
C PRO A 150 9.97 -21.66 0.33
N THR A 151 11.09 -21.84 -0.35
CA THR A 151 12.05 -22.86 0.04
C THR A 151 12.64 -22.40 1.35
N ILE A 152 12.12 -22.92 2.44
CA ILE A 152 12.80 -22.84 3.73
C ILE A 152 14.04 -23.71 3.59
N ALA A 153 15.15 -23.08 3.31
CA ALA A 153 16.46 -23.72 3.35
C ALA A 153 16.97 -23.68 4.79
#